data_f9b1e3f104a54c3e9b9915097eb82e99
#
_entry.id   f9b1e3f104a54c3e9b9915097eb82e99
#
_cell.length_a   1.000
_cell.length_b   1.000
_cell.length_c   1.000
_cell.angle_alpha   90.00
_cell.angle_beta   90.00
_cell.angle_gamma   90.00
#
_symmetry.space_group_name_H-M   'P 1'
#
loop_
_entity.id
_entity.type
_entity.pdbx_description
1 polymer ?
#
loop_
_entity_poly.entity_id
_entity_poly.type
_entity_poly.pdbx_seq_one_letter_code
_entity_poly.pdbx_strand_id
1 'polypeptide(L)'
;IVVVIDELADLMMVVGKKVEELIARLAQKARAAGIHLILATQRPSVDVITGLIKANIPTRIAFQVSSKIDSRTILDQMGAETLLGQGDMLYMPPGTSLPVRVHGAFVHDDEVHRVVDALKEQGEAEYVDGILEGAVEGETGDGLNAVTGFADTESDPLYDQAVQIVLKNRRA
;
A
#
# COMPACT_ATOMS: atom_id res chain seq x y z
N ILE A 1 9.41 11.67 -5.36
CA ILE A 1 8.12 11.46 -4.67
C ILE A 1 8.26 10.29 -3.73
N VAL A 2 7.73 10.39 -2.52
CA VAL A 2 7.63 9.28 -1.56
C VAL A 2 6.16 9.00 -1.28
N VAL A 3 5.76 7.74 -1.45
CA VAL A 3 4.41 7.26 -1.13
C VAL A 3 4.53 6.37 0.10
N VAL A 4 3.81 6.73 1.16
CA VAL A 4 3.79 5.98 2.42
C VAL A 4 2.40 5.40 2.64
N ILE A 5 2.34 4.10 2.90
CA ILE A 5 1.12 3.39 3.31
C ILE A 5 1.40 2.82 4.69
N ASP A 6 0.77 3.39 5.71
CA ASP A 6 1.02 3.09 7.12
C ASP A 6 0.45 1.72 7.52
N GLU A 7 -0.76 1.38 7.08
CA GLU A 7 -1.36 0.07 7.31
C GLU A 7 -1.91 -0.52 6.00
N LEU A 8 -1.09 -1.36 5.36
CA LEU A 8 -1.46 -1.99 4.09
C LEU A 8 -2.66 -2.93 4.22
N ALA A 9 -2.81 -3.58 5.39
CA ALA A 9 -3.90 -4.52 5.62
C ALA A 9 -5.27 -3.85 5.48
N ASP A 10 -5.43 -2.62 5.95
CA ASP A 10 -6.71 -1.92 5.86
C ASP A 10 -7.09 -1.62 4.40
N LEU A 11 -6.13 -1.24 3.57
CA LEU A 11 -6.37 -1.08 2.12
C LEU A 11 -6.72 -2.41 1.43
N MET A 12 -6.01 -3.49 1.78
CA MET A 12 -6.27 -4.82 1.22
C MET A 12 -7.65 -5.35 1.62
N MET A 13 -8.12 -5.04 2.83
CA MET A 13 -9.45 -5.44 3.31
C MET A 13 -10.59 -4.66 2.63
N VAL A 14 -10.37 -3.39 2.34
CA VAL A 14 -11.41 -2.51 1.76
C VAL A 14 -11.50 -2.66 0.25
N VAL A 15 -10.38 -2.70 -0.46
CA VAL A 15 -10.31 -2.64 -1.93
C VAL A 15 -9.84 -3.97 -2.55
N GLY A 16 -9.16 -4.81 -1.76
CA GLY A 16 -8.78 -6.16 -2.18
C GLY A 16 -7.73 -6.20 -3.30
N LYS A 17 -7.90 -7.15 -4.22
CA LYS A 17 -6.94 -7.46 -5.29
C LYS A 17 -6.58 -6.27 -6.17
N LYS A 18 -7.47 -5.31 -6.33
CA LYS A 18 -7.21 -4.13 -7.16
C LYS A 18 -6.07 -3.26 -6.60
N VAL A 19 -6.01 -3.10 -5.27
CA VAL A 19 -4.90 -2.39 -4.62
C VAL A 19 -3.59 -3.14 -4.82
N GLU A 20 -3.61 -4.47 -4.67
CA GLU A 20 -2.43 -5.30 -4.91
C GLU A 20 -1.85 -5.09 -6.31
N GLU A 21 -2.70 -5.15 -7.34
CA GLU A 21 -2.30 -4.92 -8.73
C GLU A 21 -1.76 -3.50 -8.97
N LEU A 22 -2.41 -2.49 -8.37
CA LEU A 22 -1.98 -1.09 -8.51
C LEU A 22 -0.62 -0.84 -7.83
N ILE A 23 -0.40 -1.41 -6.65
CA ILE A 23 0.88 -1.33 -5.95
C ILE A 23 1.97 -2.04 -6.78
N ALA A 24 1.69 -3.24 -7.30
CA ALA A 24 2.64 -3.95 -8.15
C ALA A 24 3.00 -3.16 -9.42
N ARG A 25 2.01 -2.59 -10.11
CA ARG A 25 2.22 -1.72 -11.28
C ARG A 25 3.02 -0.46 -10.94
N LEU A 26 2.68 0.17 -9.80
CA LEU A 26 3.42 1.34 -9.32
C LEU A 26 4.87 0.97 -9.02
N ALA A 27 5.13 -0.11 -8.28
CA ALA A 27 6.48 -0.57 -7.95
C ALA A 27 7.32 -0.87 -9.19
N GLN A 28 6.73 -1.47 -10.24
CA GLN A 28 7.41 -1.75 -11.50
C GLN A 28 7.81 -0.49 -12.27
N LYS A 29 6.96 0.55 -12.25
CA LYS A 29 7.16 1.78 -13.02
C LYS A 29 7.81 2.91 -12.21
N ALA A 30 7.68 2.87 -10.90
CA ALA A 30 8.07 3.94 -9.99
C ALA A 30 9.58 4.22 -10.00
N ARG A 31 10.40 3.18 -10.18
CA ARG A 31 11.87 3.32 -10.19
C ARG A 31 12.34 4.33 -11.23
N ALA A 32 11.84 4.24 -12.45
CA ALA A 32 12.21 5.15 -13.54
C ALA A 32 11.70 6.58 -13.31
N ALA A 33 10.59 6.73 -12.58
CA ALA A 33 9.97 8.01 -12.27
C ALA A 33 10.48 8.66 -10.97
N GLY A 34 11.41 8.01 -10.24
CA GLY A 34 11.90 8.51 -8.96
C GLY A 34 10.84 8.50 -7.86
N ILE A 35 9.92 7.52 -7.88
CA ILE A 35 8.91 7.32 -6.86
C ILE A 35 9.38 6.21 -5.93
N HIS A 36 9.37 6.47 -4.63
CA HIS A 36 9.74 5.53 -3.57
C HIS A 36 8.49 5.09 -2.81
N LEU A 37 8.40 3.80 -2.52
CA LEU A 37 7.27 3.22 -1.79
C LEU A 37 7.73 2.73 -0.43
N ILE A 38 7.01 3.12 0.62
CA ILE A 38 7.15 2.60 1.98
C ILE A 38 5.80 2.01 2.37
N LEU A 39 5.76 0.68 2.45
CA LEU A 39 4.56 -0.06 2.84
C LEU A 39 4.77 -0.65 4.22
N ALA A 40 3.89 -0.34 5.15
CA ALA A 40 3.92 -0.89 6.49
C ALA A 40 2.62 -1.64 6.81
N THR A 41 2.70 -2.58 7.74
CA THR A 41 1.53 -3.27 8.30
C THR A 41 1.87 -3.87 9.65
N GLN A 42 0.92 -3.84 10.56
CA GLN A 42 0.96 -4.56 11.85
C GLN A 42 0.28 -5.93 11.76
N ARG A 43 -0.24 -6.30 10.58
CA ARG A 43 -0.94 -7.56 10.33
C ARG A 43 -0.24 -8.37 9.24
N PRO A 44 0.87 -9.07 9.57
CA PRO A 44 1.67 -9.80 8.60
C PRO A 44 0.99 -11.13 8.20
N SER A 45 -0.10 -11.05 7.47
CA SER A 45 -0.79 -12.22 6.92
C SER A 45 -0.43 -12.45 5.45
N VAL A 46 -0.66 -13.65 4.96
CA VAL A 46 -0.41 -14.03 3.56
C VAL A 46 -1.35 -13.29 2.58
N ASP A 47 -2.50 -12.83 3.08
CA ASP A 47 -3.48 -12.06 2.30
C ASP A 47 -3.07 -10.58 2.16
N VAL A 48 -2.17 -10.11 3.02
CA VAL A 48 -1.65 -8.74 3.00
C VAL A 48 -0.28 -8.70 2.33
N ILE A 49 0.64 -9.57 2.75
CA ILE A 49 1.99 -9.68 2.19
C ILE A 49 2.00 -10.82 1.16
N THR A 50 1.33 -10.57 0.05
CA THR A 50 1.13 -11.57 -1.01
C THR A 50 2.40 -11.83 -1.82
N GLY A 51 2.40 -12.90 -2.61
CA GLY A 51 3.49 -13.21 -3.53
C GLY A 51 3.73 -12.10 -4.56
N LEU A 52 2.67 -11.42 -5.01
CA LEU A 52 2.78 -10.32 -5.96
C LEU A 52 3.45 -9.09 -5.33
N ILE A 53 3.09 -8.75 -4.09
CA ILE A 53 3.75 -7.67 -3.33
C ILE A 53 5.23 -7.99 -3.12
N LYS A 54 5.55 -9.20 -2.64
CA LYS A 54 6.94 -9.63 -2.42
C LYS A 54 7.81 -9.60 -3.67
N ALA A 55 7.25 -9.99 -4.82
CA ALA A 55 7.97 -9.99 -6.09
C ALA A 55 8.33 -8.60 -6.58
N ASN A 56 7.51 -7.59 -6.28
CA ASN A 56 7.69 -6.22 -6.75
C ASN A 56 8.34 -5.29 -5.72
N ILE A 57 8.29 -5.67 -4.43
CA ILE A 57 8.92 -4.94 -3.32
C ILE A 57 9.87 -5.92 -2.61
N PRO A 58 11.07 -6.12 -3.16
CA PRO A 58 11.99 -7.15 -2.67
C PRO A 58 12.70 -6.78 -1.37
N THR A 59 12.82 -5.49 -1.07
CA THR A 59 13.40 -5.02 0.20
C THR A 59 12.38 -5.18 1.32
N ARG A 60 12.77 -5.85 2.39
CA ARG A 60 11.87 -6.11 3.52
C ARG A 60 12.56 -5.84 4.84
N ILE A 61 11.77 -5.36 5.79
CA ILE A 61 12.16 -5.15 7.18
C ILE A 61 11.13 -5.86 8.05
N ALA A 62 11.58 -6.68 8.98
CA ALA A 62 10.76 -7.24 10.03
C ALA A 62 11.27 -6.80 11.38
N PHE A 63 10.43 -6.14 12.15
CA PHE A 63 10.61 -5.97 13.58
C PHE A 63 10.18 -7.24 14.32
N GLN A 64 10.25 -7.25 15.64
CA GLN A 64 9.82 -8.38 16.44
C GLN A 64 8.36 -8.74 16.12
N VAL A 65 8.12 -10.03 15.90
CA VAL A 65 6.78 -10.59 15.67
C VAL A 65 6.46 -11.68 16.69
N SER A 66 5.19 -12.03 16.81
CA SER A 66 4.70 -12.98 17.81
C SER A 66 5.04 -14.43 17.48
N SER A 67 5.18 -14.76 16.19
CA SER A 67 5.31 -16.15 15.76
C SER A 67 6.31 -16.34 14.62
N LYS A 68 6.80 -17.58 14.49
CA LYS A 68 7.61 -18.01 13.34
C LYS A 68 6.84 -17.93 12.02
N ILE A 69 5.52 -18.03 12.07
CA ILE A 69 4.65 -17.94 10.89
C ILE A 69 4.70 -16.52 10.37
N ASP A 70 4.58 -15.53 11.24
CA ASP A 70 4.64 -14.10 10.88
C ASP A 70 6.00 -13.76 10.28
N SER A 71 7.09 -14.25 10.90
CA SER A 71 8.44 -14.07 10.36
C SER A 71 8.56 -14.64 8.94
N ARG A 72 8.06 -15.86 8.70
CA ARG A 72 8.05 -16.46 7.36
C ARG A 72 7.18 -15.69 6.38
N THR A 73 6.06 -15.15 6.83
CA THR A 73 5.19 -14.35 5.98
C THR A 73 5.91 -13.11 5.49
N ILE A 74 6.72 -12.45 6.31
CA ILE A 74 7.46 -11.25 5.93
C ILE A 74 8.74 -11.61 5.16
N LEU A 75 9.58 -12.47 5.74
CA LEU A 75 10.96 -12.69 5.30
C LEU A 75 11.17 -13.99 4.52
N ASP A 76 10.15 -14.82 4.35
CA ASP A 76 10.22 -16.19 3.85
C ASP A 76 11.07 -17.13 4.72
N GLN A 77 11.46 -16.69 5.93
CA GLN A 77 12.25 -17.45 6.90
C GLN A 77 11.94 -17.03 8.33
N MET A 78 12.34 -17.87 9.28
CA MET A 78 12.22 -17.60 10.71
C MET A 78 13.30 -16.62 11.17
N GLY A 79 13.12 -16.06 12.37
CA GLY A 79 14.11 -15.25 13.06
C GLY A 79 13.56 -13.97 13.67
N ALA A 80 12.56 -13.33 13.04
CA ALA A 80 11.99 -12.10 13.58
C ALA A 80 11.25 -12.30 14.91
N GLU A 81 10.78 -13.50 15.20
CA GLU A 81 10.18 -13.86 16.50
C GLU A 81 11.18 -13.87 17.66
N THR A 82 12.48 -13.88 17.38
CA THR A 82 13.55 -13.90 18.39
C THR A 82 14.19 -12.52 18.62
N LEU A 83 13.72 -11.51 17.93
CA LEU A 83 14.20 -10.13 18.09
C LEU A 83 13.84 -9.57 19.46
N LEU A 84 14.60 -8.59 19.91
CA LEU A 84 14.49 -8.04 21.25
C LEU A 84 13.43 -6.93 21.40
N GLY A 85 12.85 -6.47 20.27
CA GLY A 85 12.01 -5.27 20.26
C GLY A 85 12.82 -3.98 20.30
N GLN A 86 12.16 -2.86 20.58
CA GLN A 86 12.82 -1.56 20.74
C GLN A 86 13.69 -1.13 19.54
N GLY A 87 13.24 -1.42 18.32
CA GLY A 87 13.96 -1.09 17.10
C GLY A 87 14.89 -2.18 16.57
N ASP A 88 15.01 -3.31 17.28
CA ASP A 88 15.74 -4.48 16.78
C ASP A 88 14.99 -5.10 15.58
N MET A 89 15.65 -5.27 14.44
CA MET A 89 15.03 -5.68 13.19
C MET A 89 15.89 -6.59 12.35
N LEU A 90 15.24 -7.35 11.47
CA LEU A 90 15.88 -8.06 10.37
C LEU A 90 15.62 -7.29 9.06
N TYR A 91 16.69 -6.85 8.45
CA TYR A 91 16.68 -6.19 7.15
C TYR A 91 17.07 -7.19 6.05
N MET A 92 16.21 -7.34 5.06
CA MET A 92 16.50 -8.15 3.88
C MET A 92 16.70 -7.24 2.66
N PRO A 93 17.94 -7.07 2.20
CA PRO A 93 18.24 -6.31 0.99
C PRO A 93 17.67 -6.99 -0.26
N PRO A 94 17.44 -6.25 -1.36
CA PRO A 94 17.04 -6.84 -2.62
C PRO A 94 18.14 -7.75 -3.18
N GLY A 95 17.72 -8.87 -3.81
CA GLY A 95 18.66 -9.79 -4.47
C GLY A 95 19.38 -10.78 -3.55
N THR A 96 19.05 -10.82 -2.26
CA THR A 96 19.55 -11.83 -1.32
C THR A 96 18.41 -12.42 -0.50
N SER A 97 18.62 -13.68 -0.06
CA SER A 97 17.73 -14.34 0.91
C SER A 97 18.28 -14.32 2.34
N LEU A 98 19.42 -13.65 2.57
CA LEU A 98 20.05 -13.58 3.88
C LEU A 98 19.73 -12.24 4.53
N PRO A 99 18.92 -12.20 5.61
CA PRO A 99 18.66 -10.99 6.35
C PRO A 99 19.87 -10.56 7.18
N VAL A 100 20.03 -9.28 7.32
CA VAL A 100 21.01 -8.66 8.20
C VAL A 100 20.28 -8.15 9.44
N ARG A 101 20.76 -8.51 10.63
CA ARG A 101 20.23 -7.95 11.86
C ARG A 101 20.76 -6.54 12.04
N VAL A 102 19.84 -5.60 12.22
CA VAL A 102 20.12 -4.19 12.44
C VAL A 102 19.39 -3.76 13.70
N HIS A 103 20.07 -2.99 14.54
CA HIS A 103 19.45 -2.39 15.71
C HIS A 103 19.14 -0.93 15.43
N GLY A 104 17.90 -0.63 15.08
CA GLY A 104 17.40 0.74 14.93
C GLY A 104 17.14 1.39 16.28
N ALA A 105 17.15 2.72 16.31
CA ALA A 105 16.72 3.45 17.49
C ALA A 105 15.21 3.28 17.71
N PHE A 106 14.82 3.08 18.96
CA PHE A 106 13.42 3.22 19.34
C PHE A 106 13.07 4.71 19.45
N VAL A 107 11.95 5.10 18.88
CA VAL A 107 11.45 6.48 18.91
C VAL A 107 10.14 6.51 19.68
N HIS A 108 10.07 7.32 20.72
CA HIS A 108 8.87 7.52 21.51
C HIS A 108 7.89 8.48 20.82
N ASP A 109 6.61 8.37 21.12
CA ASP A 109 5.56 9.21 20.52
C ASP A 109 5.79 10.71 20.75
N ASP A 110 6.28 11.09 21.92
CA ASP A 110 6.62 12.47 22.23
C ASP A 110 7.83 12.99 21.42
N GLU A 111 8.74 12.11 21.01
CA GLU A 111 9.84 12.46 20.11
C GLU A 111 9.32 12.69 18.69
N VAL A 112 8.37 11.84 18.23
CA VAL A 112 7.69 12.03 16.95
C VAL A 112 6.97 13.38 16.93
N HIS A 113 6.19 13.69 17.97
CA HIS A 113 5.49 14.98 18.09
C HIS A 113 6.46 16.16 18.04
N ARG A 114 7.55 16.13 18.78
CA ARG A 114 8.55 17.20 18.76
C ARG A 114 9.17 17.42 17.37
N VAL A 115 9.45 16.35 16.63
CA VAL A 115 9.95 16.46 15.26
C VAL A 115 8.90 17.05 14.33
N VAL A 116 7.66 16.60 14.42
CA VAL A 116 6.55 17.11 13.61
C VAL A 116 6.30 18.59 13.91
N ASP A 117 6.29 18.99 15.17
CA ASP A 117 6.10 20.40 15.55
C ASP A 117 7.22 21.29 15.01
N ALA A 118 8.47 20.86 15.14
CA ALA A 118 9.62 21.56 14.58
C ALA A 118 9.57 21.66 13.04
N LEU A 119 9.02 20.67 12.35
CA LEU A 119 8.83 20.74 10.90
C LEU A 119 7.71 21.71 10.52
N LYS A 120 6.61 21.75 11.30
CA LYS A 120 5.52 22.71 11.09
C LYS A 120 5.94 24.17 11.29
N GLU A 121 6.91 24.43 12.18
CA GLU A 121 7.49 25.77 12.35
C GLU A 121 8.29 26.23 11.11
N GLN A 122 8.76 25.32 10.26
CA GLN A 122 9.54 25.64 9.07
C GLN A 122 8.68 26.07 7.87
N GLY A 123 7.40 25.74 7.86
CA GLY A 123 6.47 26.09 6.80
C GLY A 123 5.16 25.32 6.87
N GLU A 124 4.19 25.78 6.12
CA GLU A 124 2.91 25.10 5.96
C GLU A 124 2.98 24.04 4.85
N ALA A 125 2.09 23.06 4.91
CA ALA A 125 2.00 22.03 3.89
C ALA A 125 1.43 22.60 2.58
N GLU A 126 2.10 22.34 1.47
CA GLU A 126 1.60 22.65 0.13
C GLU A 126 0.79 21.45 -0.39
N TYR A 127 -0.53 21.55 -0.32
CA TYR A 127 -1.41 20.52 -0.84
C TYR A 127 -1.64 20.72 -2.34
N VAL A 128 -1.73 19.61 -3.08
CA VAL A 128 -2.12 19.64 -4.49
C VAL A 128 -3.63 19.55 -4.56
N ASP A 129 -4.27 20.61 -5.05
CA ASP A 129 -5.72 20.67 -5.21
C ASP A 129 -6.20 19.63 -6.24
N GLY A 130 -7.43 19.14 -6.03
CA GLY A 130 -8.10 18.25 -6.97
C GLY A 130 -7.66 16.76 -6.93
N ILE A 131 -6.65 16.38 -6.12
CA ILE A 131 -6.24 14.94 -6.04
C ILE A 131 -7.37 14.05 -5.52
N LEU A 132 -8.18 14.57 -4.57
CA LEU A 132 -9.26 13.80 -3.96
C LEU A 132 -10.58 13.87 -4.74
N GLU A 133 -10.70 14.80 -5.67
CA GLU A 133 -11.93 15.02 -6.42
C GLU A 133 -12.11 14.06 -7.61
N GLY A 134 -11.15 13.19 -7.85
CA GLY A 134 -11.10 12.33 -9.04
C GLY A 134 -10.80 13.12 -10.31
N ALA A 135 -10.50 12.47 -11.40
CA ALA A 135 -10.43 13.12 -12.70
C ALA A 135 -11.83 13.63 -13.03
N VAL A 136 -11.99 14.97 -13.09
CA VAL A 136 -13.22 15.60 -13.57
C VAL A 136 -13.52 15.01 -14.93
N GLU A 137 -14.72 14.46 -15.11
CA GLU A 137 -15.23 14.05 -16.41
C GLU A 137 -15.27 15.27 -17.34
N GLY A 138 -14.29 15.44 -18.17
CA GLY A 138 -14.23 16.52 -19.13
C GLY A 138 -12.87 16.71 -19.75
N GLU A 139 -12.76 16.24 -20.95
CA GLU A 139 -11.67 16.46 -21.91
C GLU A 139 -10.45 15.55 -21.80
N THR A 140 -10.47 14.65 -22.69
CA THR A 140 -9.49 13.81 -23.39
C THR A 140 -9.66 12.34 -23.13
N GLY A 141 -10.15 11.72 -24.17
CA GLY A 141 -10.48 10.32 -24.25
C GLY A 141 -9.33 9.38 -23.89
N ASP A 142 -9.76 8.23 -23.50
CA ASP A 142 -9.13 6.91 -23.64
C ASP A 142 -7.83 6.57 -22.90
N GLY A 143 -7.06 7.54 -22.39
CA GLY A 143 -5.76 7.20 -21.78
C GLY A 143 -5.76 7.13 -20.25
N LEU A 144 -6.53 7.97 -19.56
CA LEU A 144 -6.44 8.13 -18.12
C LEU A 144 -7.28 7.11 -17.34
N ASN A 145 -8.45 6.74 -17.85
CA ASN A 145 -9.30 5.70 -17.25
C ASN A 145 -8.65 4.32 -17.30
N ALA A 146 -7.83 4.05 -18.31
CA ALA A 146 -7.01 2.84 -18.40
C ALA A 146 -5.86 2.83 -17.36
N VAL A 147 -5.42 3.99 -16.88
CA VAL A 147 -4.31 4.10 -15.92
C VAL A 147 -4.78 4.03 -14.47
N THR A 148 -5.90 4.67 -14.14
CA THR A 148 -6.42 4.70 -12.76
C THR A 148 -7.18 3.43 -12.38
N GLY A 149 -7.66 2.67 -13.36
CA GLY A 149 -8.47 1.47 -13.11
C GLY A 149 -9.81 1.76 -12.42
N PHE A 150 -10.21 3.03 -12.32
CA PHE A 150 -11.56 3.46 -11.96
C PHE A 150 -12.44 3.63 -13.20
N ALA A 151 -12.27 2.75 -14.19
CA ALA A 151 -13.32 2.57 -15.18
C ALA A 151 -14.53 2.03 -14.43
N ASP A 152 -15.67 2.70 -14.56
CA ASP A 152 -16.96 2.25 -14.05
C ASP A 152 -17.14 0.75 -14.27
N THR A 153 -16.93 -0.03 -13.20
CA THR A 153 -17.10 -1.48 -13.24
C THR A 153 -18.58 -1.88 -13.12
N GLU A 154 -19.49 -0.93 -13.20
CA GLU A 154 -20.93 -1.17 -13.10
C GLU A 154 -21.75 -0.67 -14.30
N SER A 155 -21.15 -0.25 -15.39
CA SER A 155 -21.93 -0.11 -16.62
C SER A 155 -21.92 -1.43 -17.39
N ASP A 156 -22.60 -2.43 -16.85
CA ASP A 156 -23.03 -3.59 -17.63
C ASP A 156 -24.25 -3.15 -18.45
N PRO A 157 -24.16 -3.06 -19.77
CA PRO A 157 -25.29 -2.66 -20.63
C PRO A 157 -26.49 -3.55 -20.43
N LEU A 158 -26.31 -4.80 -20.00
CA LEU A 158 -27.40 -5.73 -19.68
C LEU A 158 -28.06 -5.40 -18.35
N TYR A 159 -27.29 -4.95 -17.36
CA TYR A 159 -27.81 -4.49 -16.08
C TYR A 159 -28.65 -3.23 -16.25
N ASP A 160 -28.17 -2.24 -16.97
CA ASP A 160 -28.94 -1.02 -17.25
C ASP A 160 -30.21 -1.28 -18.04
N GLN A 161 -30.18 -2.19 -19.01
CA GLN A 161 -31.38 -2.64 -19.72
C GLN A 161 -32.37 -3.35 -18.80
N ALA A 162 -31.89 -4.23 -17.91
CA ALA A 162 -32.73 -4.91 -16.94
C ALA A 162 -33.40 -3.93 -15.97
N VAL A 163 -32.64 -2.95 -15.45
CA VAL A 163 -33.16 -1.86 -14.59
C VAL A 163 -34.26 -1.07 -15.34
N GLN A 164 -34.03 -0.72 -16.60
CA GLN A 164 -35.00 0.00 -17.42
C GLN A 164 -36.30 -0.81 -17.64
N ILE A 165 -36.17 -2.12 -17.87
CA ILE A 165 -37.31 -3.02 -18.04
C ILE A 165 -38.11 -3.13 -16.74
N VAL A 166 -37.45 -3.29 -15.61
CA VAL A 166 -38.12 -3.39 -14.30
C VAL A 166 -38.84 -2.08 -13.95
N LEU A 167 -38.17 -0.92 -14.16
CA LEU A 167 -38.78 0.38 -13.93
C LEU A 167 -40.00 0.64 -14.81
N LYS A 168 -39.92 0.24 -16.09
CA LYS A 168 -41.04 0.40 -17.06
C LYS A 168 -42.22 -0.49 -16.77
N ASN A 169 -41.96 -1.74 -16.36
CA ASN A 169 -43.02 -2.73 -16.14
C ASN A 169 -43.47 -2.80 -14.68
N ARG A 170 -42.79 -2.15 -13.74
CA ARG A 170 -43.03 -2.20 -12.29
C ARG A 170 -43.13 -3.62 -11.72
N ARG A 171 -42.43 -4.56 -12.33
CA ARG A 171 -42.34 -5.99 -11.94
C ARG A 171 -40.91 -6.45 -12.13
N ALA A 172 -40.41 -7.16 -11.12
CA ALA A 172 -39.16 -7.89 -11.22
C ALA A 172 -39.38 -9.26 -11.85
#